data_9f12e2fb0b49e8c9cf0d7f6a88bdf789
#
_entry.id   9f12e2fb0b49e8c9cf0d7f6a88bdf789
#
_cell.length_a   1.000
_cell.length_b   1.000
_cell.length_c   1.000
_cell.angle_alpha   90.00
_cell.angle_beta   90.00
_cell.angle_gamma   90.00
#
_symmetry.space_group_name_H-M   'P 1'
#
loop_
_entity.id
_entity.type
_entity.pdbx_description
1 polymer ?
#
loop_
_entity_poly.entity_id
_entity_poly.type
_entity_poly.pdbx_seq_one_letter_code
_entity_poly.pdbx_strand_id
1 'polypeptide(L)'
;MTSRRPLVRAAALGAAASFLLAACGSSSTPSSSSSSKAAEKVTLKVNFWGDFGLTQLAPKYEAAHPNVHIQLNTGDYNAQHDALQKSLIAGKGAPDISAIDEGFIVQFKSQADKFVNILDQPDGASYAPKYLDWKWKESLSADGKTQIGLGTDVGGLAMCYRTDLFKAAGLPTDREAVGKLWPTWADFDTVGKQYTAKTGNKFIDAATNIMNPVLAQQATGYFDESDQLVMDQGPKAAWDISTKFVTDKISAGLVSFTPAWNAAFKNGKFAALACPAWMQSYIKTQAPDAAGKWDIAAIPGGGGNWGGSFWTMPKQGTHQKEAYEFIKWLVDPAQQLDIFKSVGNLPSQPGMYTDPALTGFTNAYFSNAPVGKIFTDAAKNLKPQYLGKKSGPVRVAVEAVLTKLEQGKTTPDAGWTEAKDAAAKAAAK
;
A
#
# COMPACT_ATOMS: atom_id res chain seq x y z
N MET A 1 -52.34 -23.28 -16.95
CA MET A 1 -52.76 -24.26 -15.95
C MET A 1 -52.21 -23.73 -14.60
N THR A 2 -52.79 -22.81 -13.93
CA THR A 2 -53.87 -22.75 -12.90
C THR A 2 -53.71 -23.73 -11.77
N SER A 3 -53.39 -23.21 -10.57
CA SER A 3 -54.01 -23.53 -9.28
C SER A 3 -53.24 -22.82 -8.16
N ARG A 4 -53.60 -21.73 -7.61
CA ARG A 4 -54.56 -21.31 -6.56
C ARG A 4 -54.34 -21.98 -5.18
N ARG A 5 -54.13 -21.09 -4.25
CA ARG A 5 -54.11 -21.04 -2.75
C ARG A 5 -55.16 -21.93 -2.05
N PRO A 6 -55.14 -22.07 -0.67
CA PRO A 6 -55.64 -21.01 0.16
C PRO A 6 -54.94 -20.76 1.56
N LEU A 7 -55.31 -19.61 2.13
CA LEU A 7 -55.14 -19.13 3.51
C LEU A 7 -55.96 -19.98 4.53
N VAL A 8 -55.44 -20.09 5.76
CA VAL A 8 -56.28 -20.25 6.95
C VAL A 8 -55.80 -19.28 8.06
N ARG A 9 -56.73 -18.43 8.49
CA ARG A 9 -56.67 -17.63 9.71
C ARG A 9 -57.29 -18.45 10.83
N ALA A 10 -56.74 -18.35 12.06
CA ALA A 10 -57.51 -18.59 13.29
C ALA A 10 -56.99 -17.63 14.38
N ALA A 11 -57.89 -16.85 14.87
CA ALA A 11 -57.80 -16.02 16.06
C ALA A 11 -58.44 -16.76 17.26
N ALA A 12 -57.88 -16.59 18.44
CA ALA A 12 -58.63 -16.82 19.67
C ALA A 12 -58.07 -15.96 20.81
N LEU A 13 -59.03 -15.32 21.44
CA LEU A 13 -58.97 -14.38 22.56
C LEU A 13 -58.71 -15.05 23.93
N GLY A 14 -58.19 -14.23 24.87
CA GLY A 14 -58.80 -14.09 26.19
C GLY A 14 -58.06 -14.69 27.39
N ALA A 15 -57.54 -13.90 28.30
CA ALA A 15 -58.24 -13.57 29.56
C ALA A 15 -57.25 -12.90 30.55
N ALA A 16 -57.70 -11.80 31.10
CA ALA A 16 -57.06 -11.06 32.19
C ALA A 16 -57.34 -11.77 33.55
N ALA A 17 -56.36 -11.70 34.45
CA ALA A 17 -56.65 -11.86 35.89
C ALA A 17 -55.71 -10.93 36.69
N SER A 18 -56.32 -9.94 37.29
CA SER A 18 -55.74 -9.01 38.26
C SER A 18 -55.65 -9.68 39.62
N PHE A 19 -54.56 -9.56 40.34
CA PHE A 19 -54.53 -9.69 41.81
C PHE A 19 -53.71 -8.54 42.41
N LEU A 20 -54.40 -7.70 43.17
CA LEU A 20 -53.82 -6.76 44.12
C LEU A 20 -53.66 -7.47 45.46
N LEU A 21 -52.61 -7.15 46.21
CA LEU A 21 -52.54 -7.03 47.69
C LEU A 21 -51.09 -6.79 48.09
N ALA A 22 -50.72 -5.64 48.49
CA ALA A 22 -50.70 -5.05 49.87
C ALA A 22 -49.33 -5.27 50.55
N ALA A 23 -48.62 -4.20 50.62
CA ALA A 23 -47.73 -3.58 51.59
C ALA A 23 -47.29 -4.37 52.84
N CYS A 24 -45.92 -4.34 53.04
CA CYS A 24 -45.36 -3.97 54.34
C CYS A 24 -43.88 -3.56 54.15
N GLY A 25 -43.54 -2.41 54.73
CA GLY A 25 -42.22 -1.77 54.52
C GLY A 25 -41.11 -2.39 55.35
N SER A 26 -39.93 -2.22 54.83
CA SER A 26 -38.68 -2.11 55.60
C SER A 26 -37.68 -1.30 54.82
N SER A 27 -37.20 -0.26 55.46
CA SER A 27 -36.15 0.65 55.00
C SER A 27 -34.87 -0.08 54.63
N SER A 28 -34.52 -0.08 53.38
CA SER A 28 -33.18 -0.43 52.89
C SER A 28 -32.69 0.66 51.98
N THR A 29 -31.57 1.20 52.34
CA THR A 29 -30.72 2.15 51.61
C THR A 29 -30.66 1.84 50.12
N PRO A 30 -30.76 2.83 49.22
CA PRO A 30 -30.55 2.58 47.79
C PRO A 30 -29.08 2.34 47.54
N SER A 31 -28.71 1.08 47.38
CA SER A 31 -27.48 0.72 46.68
C SER A 31 -27.62 1.24 45.26
N SER A 32 -26.87 2.27 44.93
CA SER A 32 -26.68 2.72 43.55
C SER A 32 -26.00 1.60 42.78
N SER A 33 -26.77 0.68 42.23
CA SER A 33 -26.33 -0.18 41.15
C SER A 33 -26.10 0.74 39.96
N SER A 34 -24.83 1.16 39.76
CA SER A 34 -24.40 1.68 38.48
C SER A 34 -24.61 0.58 37.44
N SER A 35 -25.78 0.61 36.77
CA SER A 35 -25.95 -0.15 35.55
C SER A 35 -24.88 0.36 34.59
N SER A 36 -23.79 -0.38 34.45
CA SER A 36 -22.86 -0.16 33.34
C SER A 36 -23.69 -0.32 32.08
N LYS A 37 -23.99 0.81 31.43
CA LYS A 37 -24.62 0.82 30.12
C LYS A 37 -23.74 -0.06 29.23
N ALA A 38 -24.27 -1.17 28.71
CA ALA A 38 -23.54 -2.02 27.79
C ALA A 38 -22.97 -1.11 26.69
N ALA A 39 -21.66 -1.21 26.42
CA ALA A 39 -21.03 -0.38 25.40
C ALA A 39 -21.76 -0.59 24.08
N GLU A 40 -22.09 0.52 23.41
CA GLU A 40 -22.78 0.48 22.11
C GLU A 40 -21.92 -0.30 21.11
N LYS A 41 -22.55 -1.18 20.32
CA LYS A 41 -21.85 -1.92 19.26
C LYS A 41 -21.52 -0.98 18.10
N VAL A 42 -20.27 -0.93 17.74
CA VAL A 42 -19.73 -0.11 16.66
C VAL A 42 -19.24 -1.00 15.52
N THR A 43 -19.57 -0.64 14.28
CA THR A 43 -18.96 -1.26 13.09
C THR A 43 -18.12 -0.22 12.38
N LEU A 44 -16.78 -0.42 12.37
CA LEU A 44 -15.85 0.43 11.66
C LEU A 44 -15.68 -0.08 10.23
N LYS A 45 -15.99 0.76 9.25
CA LYS A 45 -15.78 0.48 7.83
C LYS A 45 -14.37 0.92 7.45
N VAL A 46 -13.53 -0.03 7.02
CA VAL A 46 -12.14 0.21 6.63
C VAL A 46 -11.97 -0.10 5.15
N ASN A 47 -11.69 0.91 4.35
CA ASN A 47 -11.45 0.76 2.91
C ASN A 47 -9.95 0.75 2.62
N PHE A 48 -9.49 -0.22 1.82
CA PHE A 48 -8.08 -0.41 1.47
C PHE A 48 -7.93 -1.27 0.21
N TRP A 49 -6.70 -1.47 -0.22
CA TRP A 49 -6.32 -2.39 -1.32
C TRP A 49 -5.13 -3.26 -0.86
N GLY A 50 -4.80 -4.31 -1.61
CA GLY A 50 -3.64 -5.15 -1.32
C GLY A 50 -3.70 -5.80 0.07
N ASP A 51 -2.53 -5.93 0.72
CA ASP A 51 -2.41 -6.57 2.03
C ASP A 51 -1.70 -5.64 3.04
N PHE A 52 -2.44 -5.22 4.07
CA PHE A 52 -1.97 -4.42 5.19
C PHE A 52 -1.87 -5.24 6.49
N GLY A 53 -1.97 -6.56 6.42
CA GLY A 53 -2.03 -7.43 7.59
C GLY A 53 -3.36 -7.37 8.34
N LEU A 54 -4.37 -6.66 7.83
CA LEU A 54 -5.63 -6.43 8.52
C LEU A 54 -6.44 -7.71 8.75
N THR A 55 -6.38 -8.67 7.83
CA THR A 55 -7.07 -9.97 7.97
C THR A 55 -6.63 -10.71 9.23
N GLN A 56 -5.38 -10.53 9.65
CA GLN A 56 -4.83 -11.14 10.87
C GLN A 56 -5.01 -10.25 12.10
N LEU A 57 -4.96 -8.92 11.92
CA LEU A 57 -4.96 -7.95 13.02
C LEU A 57 -6.37 -7.58 13.47
N ALA A 58 -7.35 -7.46 12.56
CA ALA A 58 -8.72 -7.09 12.94
C ALA A 58 -9.31 -8.04 13.98
N PRO A 59 -9.22 -9.39 13.85
CA PRO A 59 -9.72 -10.30 14.89
C PRO A 59 -9.01 -10.13 16.24
N LYS A 60 -7.71 -9.77 16.26
CA LYS A 60 -6.97 -9.50 17.51
C LYS A 60 -7.52 -8.25 18.20
N TYR A 61 -7.80 -7.21 17.43
CA TYR A 61 -8.38 -5.99 17.96
C TYR A 61 -9.80 -6.21 18.49
N GLU A 62 -10.66 -6.89 17.73
CA GLU A 62 -12.03 -7.22 18.12
C GLU A 62 -12.09 -8.06 19.41
N ALA A 63 -11.16 -9.00 19.57
CA ALA A 63 -11.07 -9.79 20.80
C ALA A 63 -10.76 -8.94 22.05
N ALA A 64 -9.97 -7.87 21.89
CA ALA A 64 -9.67 -6.92 22.97
C ALA A 64 -10.76 -5.84 23.12
N HIS A 65 -11.58 -5.62 22.08
CA HIS A 65 -12.63 -4.59 22.02
C HIS A 65 -13.97 -5.20 21.57
N PRO A 66 -14.65 -6.00 22.41
CA PRO A 66 -15.80 -6.83 21.99
C PRO A 66 -17.03 -6.04 21.54
N ASN A 67 -17.05 -4.73 21.76
CA ASN A 67 -18.08 -3.82 21.24
C ASN A 67 -17.75 -3.25 19.85
N VAL A 68 -16.55 -3.50 19.31
CA VAL A 68 -16.12 -3.00 18.00
C VAL A 68 -16.03 -4.15 17.01
N HIS A 69 -16.63 -3.99 15.84
CA HIS A 69 -16.50 -4.88 14.70
C HIS A 69 -15.79 -4.14 13.55
N ILE A 70 -14.79 -4.77 12.93
CA ILE A 70 -14.01 -4.19 11.83
C ILE A 70 -14.51 -4.76 10.50
N GLN A 71 -15.26 -3.97 9.76
CA GLN A 71 -15.70 -4.33 8.41
C GLN A 71 -14.62 -3.97 7.40
N LEU A 72 -13.88 -4.97 6.91
CA LEU A 72 -12.82 -4.82 5.92
C LEU A 72 -13.41 -4.77 4.50
N ASN A 73 -13.19 -3.68 3.77
CA ASN A 73 -13.61 -3.49 2.38
C ASN A 73 -12.37 -3.33 1.50
N THR A 74 -11.90 -4.44 0.93
CA THR A 74 -10.77 -4.42 0.00
C THR A 74 -11.26 -4.26 -1.46
N GLY A 75 -10.42 -3.65 -2.31
CA GLY A 75 -10.74 -3.46 -3.72
C GLY A 75 -9.51 -3.16 -4.57
N ASP A 76 -9.75 -2.79 -5.84
CA ASP A 76 -8.70 -2.33 -6.74
C ASP A 76 -8.09 -1.00 -6.25
N TYR A 77 -6.77 -0.87 -6.41
CA TYR A 77 -5.99 0.30 -5.98
C TYR A 77 -6.57 1.63 -6.49
N ASN A 78 -6.77 1.77 -7.79
CA ASN A 78 -7.30 3.01 -8.38
C ASN A 78 -8.77 3.21 -8.01
N ALA A 79 -9.57 2.12 -8.01
CA ALA A 79 -10.99 2.19 -7.69
C ALA A 79 -11.24 2.65 -6.25
N GLN A 80 -10.40 2.27 -5.28
CA GLN A 80 -10.53 2.71 -3.89
C GLN A 80 -10.25 4.23 -3.75
N HIS A 81 -9.23 4.76 -4.40
CA HIS A 81 -8.93 6.19 -4.39
C HIS A 81 -10.01 7.01 -5.12
N ASP A 82 -10.48 6.52 -6.26
CA ASP A 82 -11.58 7.15 -7.00
C ASP A 82 -12.89 7.17 -6.20
N ALA A 83 -13.21 6.07 -5.51
CA ALA A 83 -14.40 5.97 -4.69
C ALA A 83 -14.34 6.96 -3.50
N LEU A 84 -13.18 7.05 -2.85
CA LEU A 84 -12.96 8.03 -1.78
C LEU A 84 -13.15 9.46 -2.32
N GLN A 85 -12.51 9.81 -3.43
CA GLN A 85 -12.62 11.14 -4.04
C GLN A 85 -14.08 11.50 -4.37
N LYS A 86 -14.83 10.58 -4.97
CA LYS A 86 -16.25 10.75 -5.28
C LYS A 86 -17.08 10.96 -4.02
N SER A 87 -16.81 10.19 -2.97
CA SER A 87 -17.53 10.31 -1.69
C SER A 87 -17.26 11.65 -1.01
N LEU A 88 -16.00 12.14 -1.03
CA LEU A 88 -15.62 13.44 -0.48
C LEU A 88 -16.30 14.59 -1.22
N ILE A 89 -16.41 14.52 -2.55
CA ILE A 89 -17.11 15.51 -3.38
C ILE A 89 -18.62 15.46 -3.10
N ALA A 90 -19.20 14.27 -3.01
CA ALA A 90 -20.63 14.08 -2.76
C ALA A 90 -21.06 14.43 -1.34
N GLY A 91 -20.12 14.63 -0.41
CA GLY A 91 -20.40 14.89 1.00
C GLY A 91 -20.97 13.69 1.78
N LYS A 92 -20.97 12.48 1.19
CA LYS A 92 -21.51 11.26 1.80
C LYS A 92 -20.88 10.00 1.21
N GLY A 93 -20.87 8.91 2.00
CA GLY A 93 -20.49 7.57 1.53
C GLY A 93 -19.02 7.21 1.76
N ALA A 94 -18.22 8.09 2.37
CA ALA A 94 -16.87 7.71 2.76
C ALA A 94 -16.90 6.74 3.97
N PRO A 95 -15.90 5.86 4.11
CA PRO A 95 -15.78 4.94 5.25
C PRO A 95 -15.36 5.68 6.52
N ASP A 96 -15.30 4.96 7.65
CA ASP A 96 -14.72 5.48 8.89
C ASP A 96 -13.19 5.62 8.78
N ILE A 97 -12.54 4.67 8.10
CA ILE A 97 -11.10 4.66 7.83
C ILE A 97 -10.87 4.36 6.36
N SER A 98 -9.99 5.13 5.73
CA SER A 98 -9.52 4.87 4.37
C SER A 98 -8.00 4.85 4.31
N ALA A 99 -7.45 3.80 3.68
CA ALA A 99 -6.07 3.85 3.25
C ALA A 99 -5.92 4.83 2.08
N ILE A 100 -4.81 5.57 2.05
CA ILE A 100 -4.41 6.42 0.92
C ILE A 100 -2.94 6.18 0.63
N ASP A 101 -2.60 5.89 -0.63
CA ASP A 101 -1.23 5.71 -1.09
C ASP A 101 -0.47 7.04 -1.18
N GLU A 102 0.87 7.00 -1.07
CA GLU A 102 1.74 8.17 -1.18
C GLU A 102 1.51 8.95 -2.48
N GLY A 103 1.25 8.26 -3.59
CA GLY A 103 0.99 8.90 -4.88
C GLY A 103 -0.29 9.73 -4.92
N PHE A 104 -1.22 9.52 -3.99
CA PHE A 104 -2.50 10.21 -3.90
C PHE A 104 -2.63 11.09 -2.66
N ILE A 105 -1.84 10.86 -1.59
CA ILE A 105 -2.01 11.58 -0.33
C ILE A 105 -1.91 13.10 -0.49
N VAL A 106 -1.03 13.58 -1.39
CA VAL A 106 -0.86 15.01 -1.65
C VAL A 106 -2.11 15.63 -2.30
N GLN A 107 -2.80 14.88 -3.17
CA GLN A 107 -4.10 15.29 -3.72
C GLN A 107 -5.15 15.40 -2.60
N PHE A 108 -5.21 14.42 -1.72
CA PHE A 108 -6.20 14.40 -0.64
C PHE A 108 -5.91 15.43 0.45
N LYS A 109 -4.64 15.69 0.79
CA LYS A 109 -4.31 16.74 1.77
C LYS A 109 -4.66 18.15 1.29
N SER A 110 -4.81 18.36 -0.03
CA SER A 110 -5.33 19.64 -0.54
C SER A 110 -6.81 19.86 -0.20
N GLN A 111 -7.49 18.81 0.28
CA GLN A 111 -8.87 18.81 0.79
C GLN A 111 -8.87 18.43 2.29
N ALA A 112 -7.88 18.92 3.05
CA ALA A 112 -7.68 18.54 4.45
C ALA A 112 -8.91 18.82 5.33
N ASP A 113 -9.73 19.81 4.96
CA ASP A 113 -11.01 20.11 5.61
C ASP A 113 -12.03 18.95 5.60
N LYS A 114 -11.86 17.96 4.71
CA LYS A 114 -12.71 16.77 4.60
C LYS A 114 -12.29 15.62 5.53
N PHE A 115 -11.13 15.73 6.17
CA PHE A 115 -10.57 14.70 7.04
C PHE A 115 -10.56 15.13 8.49
N VAL A 116 -10.63 14.17 9.39
CA VAL A 116 -10.39 14.41 10.83
C VAL A 116 -8.91 14.78 10.99
N ASN A 117 -8.66 15.86 11.69
CA ASN A 117 -7.31 16.31 11.95
C ASN A 117 -6.68 15.47 13.08
N ILE A 118 -5.61 14.75 12.78
CA ILE A 118 -4.87 13.98 13.77
C ILE A 118 -4.29 14.89 14.87
N LEU A 119 -3.88 16.14 14.52
CA LEU A 119 -3.31 17.06 15.51
C LEU A 119 -4.33 17.52 16.56
N ASP A 120 -5.63 17.44 16.28
CA ASP A 120 -6.69 17.77 17.23
C ASP A 120 -7.00 16.60 18.20
N GLN A 121 -6.42 15.43 17.97
CA GLN A 121 -6.58 14.28 18.87
C GLN A 121 -5.68 14.45 20.12
N PRO A 122 -6.05 13.90 21.28
CA PRO A 122 -5.35 14.14 22.55
C PRO A 122 -3.83 13.89 22.53
N ASP A 123 -3.39 12.90 21.74
CA ASP A 123 -1.98 12.52 21.59
C ASP A 123 -1.44 12.71 20.16
N GLY A 124 -2.21 13.36 19.29
CA GLY A 124 -1.93 13.49 17.85
C GLY A 124 -0.59 14.14 17.54
N ALA A 125 -0.24 15.22 18.24
CA ALA A 125 1.05 15.89 18.06
C ALA A 125 2.27 15.02 18.45
N SER A 126 2.08 14.02 19.31
CA SER A 126 3.15 13.11 19.75
C SER A 126 3.63 12.15 18.66
N TYR A 127 2.91 12.05 17.54
CA TYR A 127 3.28 11.19 16.42
C TYR A 127 4.34 11.81 15.52
N ALA A 128 4.38 13.14 15.36
CA ALA A 128 5.34 13.80 14.46
C ALA A 128 6.79 13.32 14.63
N PRO A 129 7.38 13.28 15.84
CA PRO A 129 8.76 12.84 16.03
C PRO A 129 8.96 11.32 15.87
N LYS A 130 7.89 10.53 15.75
CA LYS A 130 7.98 9.07 15.57
C LYS A 130 8.16 8.68 14.11
N TYR A 131 7.84 9.56 13.16
CA TYR A 131 7.88 9.31 11.72
C TYR A 131 9.15 9.88 11.08
N LEU A 132 9.51 9.37 9.92
CA LEU A 132 10.41 10.05 9.00
C LEU A 132 9.81 11.41 8.65
N ASP A 133 10.61 12.49 8.71
CA ASP A 133 10.13 13.86 8.53
C ASP A 133 9.37 14.06 7.21
N TRP A 134 9.93 13.52 6.12
CA TRP A 134 9.28 13.58 4.81
C TRP A 134 7.95 12.83 4.80
N LYS A 135 7.88 11.64 5.45
CA LYS A 135 6.65 10.83 5.51
C LYS A 135 5.54 11.54 6.30
N TRP A 136 5.91 12.20 7.40
CA TRP A 136 4.98 13.04 8.14
C TRP A 136 4.45 14.19 7.30
N LYS A 137 5.34 14.90 6.58
CA LYS A 137 5.00 16.05 5.74
C LYS A 137 4.14 15.69 4.52
N GLU A 138 4.20 14.46 4.04
CA GLU A 138 3.37 14.01 2.91
C GLU A 138 1.86 14.12 3.21
N SER A 139 1.44 13.84 4.44
CA SER A 139 0.03 13.91 4.86
C SER A 139 -0.33 15.16 5.67
N LEU A 140 0.64 16.06 5.91
CA LEU A 140 0.43 17.35 6.56
C LEU A 140 -0.01 18.39 5.54
N SER A 141 -1.08 19.15 5.82
CA SER A 141 -1.55 20.25 4.98
C SER A 141 -0.45 21.30 4.74
N ALA A 142 -0.55 22.04 3.65
CA ALA A 142 0.48 23.02 3.26
C ALA A 142 0.68 24.15 4.29
N ASP A 143 -0.36 24.49 5.06
CA ASP A 143 -0.29 25.47 6.15
C ASP A 143 0.22 24.89 7.47
N GLY A 144 0.52 23.59 7.52
CA GLY A 144 1.02 22.87 8.69
C GLY A 144 -0.02 22.64 9.80
N LYS A 145 -1.32 22.92 9.56
CA LYS A 145 -2.34 22.90 10.62
C LYS A 145 -3.17 21.62 10.68
N THR A 146 -3.19 20.84 9.61
CA THR A 146 -4.01 19.63 9.53
C THR A 146 -3.18 18.43 9.09
N GLN A 147 -3.07 17.43 9.94
CA GLN A 147 -2.50 16.13 9.64
C GLN A 147 -3.63 15.17 9.28
N ILE A 148 -3.76 14.79 8.02
CA ILE A 148 -4.90 14.00 7.55
C ILE A 148 -4.75 12.49 7.77
N GLY A 149 -3.56 12.00 8.11
CA GLY A 149 -3.35 10.57 8.33
C GLY A 149 -2.03 10.22 9.01
N LEU A 150 -1.93 8.98 9.49
CA LEU A 150 -0.72 8.38 10.03
C LEU A 150 -0.13 7.40 9.03
N GLY A 151 1.18 7.50 8.78
CA GLY A 151 1.89 6.62 7.86
C GLY A 151 1.83 5.16 8.28
N THR A 152 1.58 4.26 7.34
CA THR A 152 1.57 2.81 7.56
C THR A 152 2.95 2.22 7.34
N ASP A 153 3.55 2.48 6.18
CA ASP A 153 4.77 1.85 5.70
C ASP A 153 5.55 2.76 4.76
N VAL A 154 6.74 2.31 4.40
CA VAL A 154 7.57 2.87 3.34
C VAL A 154 7.99 1.75 2.39
N GLY A 155 8.04 2.06 1.10
CA GLY A 155 8.40 1.13 0.03
C GLY A 155 9.88 1.13 -0.31
N GLY A 156 10.75 0.99 0.71
CA GLY A 156 12.19 0.87 0.45
C GLY A 156 12.49 -0.22 -0.57
N LEU A 157 13.38 0.09 -1.54
CA LEU A 157 13.58 -0.70 -2.74
C LEU A 157 14.75 -1.69 -2.66
N ALA A 158 14.51 -2.89 -3.20
CA ALA A 158 15.50 -3.91 -3.49
C ALA A 158 15.17 -4.55 -4.86
N MET A 159 15.91 -5.58 -5.27
CA MET A 159 15.60 -6.44 -6.42
C MET A 159 15.27 -7.85 -5.94
N CYS A 160 14.07 -8.32 -6.23
CA CYS A 160 13.74 -9.74 -6.09
C CYS A 160 14.14 -10.49 -7.35
N TYR A 161 14.78 -11.67 -7.20
CA TYR A 161 15.22 -12.48 -8.34
C TYR A 161 15.01 -13.98 -8.09
N ARG A 162 14.89 -14.73 -9.18
CA ARG A 162 14.72 -16.18 -9.18
C ARG A 162 16.08 -16.87 -9.19
N THR A 163 16.47 -17.43 -8.06
CA THR A 163 17.76 -18.14 -7.90
C THR A 163 17.88 -19.34 -8.83
N ASP A 164 16.79 -20.09 -9.05
CA ASP A 164 16.78 -21.23 -9.95
C ASP A 164 16.94 -20.83 -11.43
N LEU A 165 16.33 -19.72 -11.85
CA LEU A 165 16.48 -19.19 -13.21
C LEU A 165 17.86 -18.60 -13.44
N PHE A 166 18.44 -17.91 -12.44
CA PHE A 166 19.81 -17.42 -12.48
C PHE A 166 20.81 -18.56 -12.60
N LYS A 167 20.63 -19.63 -11.79
CA LYS A 167 21.45 -20.84 -11.88
C LYS A 167 21.38 -21.48 -13.26
N ALA A 168 20.20 -21.62 -13.84
CA ALA A 168 20.00 -22.16 -15.19
C ALA A 168 20.68 -21.30 -16.27
N ALA A 169 20.77 -19.98 -16.06
CA ALA A 169 21.51 -19.07 -16.92
C ALA A 169 23.02 -19.05 -16.63
N GLY A 170 23.53 -19.75 -15.62
CA GLY A 170 24.92 -19.72 -15.20
C GLY A 170 25.34 -18.39 -14.56
N LEU A 171 24.37 -17.65 -14.02
CA LEU A 171 24.61 -16.46 -13.24
C LEU A 171 24.81 -16.84 -11.75
N PRO A 172 25.46 -15.98 -10.94
CA PRO A 172 25.52 -16.14 -9.50
C PRO A 172 24.11 -16.27 -8.90
N THR A 173 24.00 -16.95 -7.76
CA THR A 173 22.74 -17.11 -7.02
C THR A 173 22.81 -16.52 -5.61
N ASP A 174 24.01 -16.22 -5.13
CA ASP A 174 24.21 -15.52 -3.87
C ASP A 174 23.84 -14.04 -4.01
N ARG A 175 23.08 -13.50 -3.06
CA ARG A 175 22.51 -12.15 -3.12
C ARG A 175 23.55 -11.04 -3.19
N GLU A 176 24.69 -11.20 -2.54
CA GLU A 176 25.76 -10.18 -2.58
C GLU A 176 26.47 -10.23 -3.94
N ALA A 177 26.74 -11.42 -4.44
CA ALA A 177 27.31 -11.59 -5.78
C ALA A 177 26.37 -11.08 -6.86
N VAL A 178 25.06 -11.33 -6.73
CA VAL A 178 24.02 -10.85 -7.65
C VAL A 178 23.94 -9.30 -7.60
N GLY A 179 23.91 -8.69 -6.42
CA GLY A 179 23.89 -7.23 -6.28
C GLY A 179 25.12 -6.54 -6.93
N LYS A 180 26.28 -7.23 -6.96
CA LYS A 180 27.49 -6.74 -7.63
C LYS A 180 27.46 -6.84 -9.15
N LEU A 181 26.54 -7.62 -9.73
CA LEU A 181 26.39 -7.72 -11.20
C LEU A 181 25.85 -6.41 -11.80
N TRP A 182 25.08 -5.64 -11.02
CA TRP A 182 24.34 -4.50 -11.51
C TRP A 182 24.40 -3.25 -10.59
N PRO A 183 25.59 -2.68 -10.37
CA PRO A 183 25.71 -1.45 -9.59
C PRO A 183 24.95 -0.27 -10.21
N THR A 184 24.72 -0.31 -11.53
CA THR A 184 23.95 0.68 -12.28
C THR A 184 22.85 0.03 -13.12
N TRP A 185 21.88 0.82 -13.58
CA TRP A 185 20.83 0.34 -14.49
C TRP A 185 21.38 -0.08 -15.87
N ALA A 186 22.52 0.48 -16.30
CA ALA A 186 23.21 0.04 -17.51
C ALA A 186 23.84 -1.35 -17.35
N ASP A 187 24.39 -1.64 -16.17
CA ASP A 187 24.90 -2.98 -15.85
C ASP A 187 23.75 -3.97 -15.76
N PHE A 188 22.62 -3.56 -15.16
CA PHE A 188 21.40 -4.38 -15.08
C PHE A 188 20.86 -4.76 -16.47
N ASP A 189 20.82 -3.80 -17.40
CA ASP A 189 20.48 -4.06 -18.81
C ASP A 189 21.44 -5.09 -19.45
N THR A 190 22.74 -4.94 -19.19
CA THR A 190 23.76 -5.86 -19.71
C THR A 190 23.54 -7.28 -19.20
N VAL A 191 23.28 -7.45 -17.91
CA VAL A 191 22.95 -8.76 -17.32
C VAL A 191 21.65 -9.31 -17.92
N GLY A 192 20.64 -8.46 -18.09
CA GLY A 192 19.35 -8.83 -18.69
C GLY A 192 19.51 -9.36 -20.12
N LYS A 193 20.33 -8.71 -20.94
CA LYS A 193 20.66 -9.17 -22.30
C LYS A 193 21.40 -10.51 -22.30
N GLN A 194 22.38 -10.68 -21.43
CA GLN A 194 23.10 -11.94 -21.27
C GLN A 194 22.15 -13.08 -20.87
N TYR A 195 21.29 -12.83 -19.89
CA TYR A 195 20.27 -13.79 -19.46
C TYR A 195 19.32 -14.17 -20.59
N THR A 196 18.77 -13.16 -21.29
CA THR A 196 17.81 -13.38 -22.40
C THR A 196 18.44 -14.09 -23.58
N ALA A 197 19.68 -13.73 -23.96
CA ALA A 197 20.41 -14.39 -25.04
C ALA A 197 20.70 -15.87 -24.71
N LYS A 198 21.00 -16.18 -23.44
CA LYS A 198 21.35 -17.55 -23.03
C LYS A 198 20.13 -18.44 -22.83
N THR A 199 19.03 -17.90 -22.35
CA THR A 199 17.85 -18.68 -21.96
C THR A 199 16.67 -18.60 -22.91
N GLY A 200 16.62 -17.56 -23.75
CA GLY A 200 15.45 -17.21 -24.57
C GLY A 200 14.27 -16.63 -23.74
N ASN A 201 14.42 -16.53 -22.42
CA ASN A 201 13.40 -16.01 -21.51
C ASN A 201 13.60 -14.52 -21.23
N LYS A 202 12.55 -13.88 -20.68
CA LYS A 202 12.59 -12.47 -20.31
C LYS A 202 13.27 -12.27 -18.94
N PHE A 203 13.98 -11.14 -18.80
CA PHE A 203 14.71 -10.85 -17.59
C PHE A 203 13.85 -10.13 -16.55
N ILE A 204 13.10 -9.09 -16.98
CA ILE A 204 12.20 -8.34 -16.11
C ILE A 204 10.74 -8.60 -16.48
N ASP A 205 9.85 -8.33 -15.54
CA ASP A 205 8.40 -8.44 -15.68
C ASP A 205 7.82 -7.37 -16.61
N ALA A 206 8.10 -6.09 -16.36
CA ALA A 206 7.65 -4.97 -17.17
C ALA A 206 8.53 -3.74 -16.99
N ALA A 207 8.67 -2.93 -18.05
CA ALA A 207 9.37 -1.65 -18.00
C ALA A 207 8.64 -0.62 -17.10
N THR A 208 7.32 -0.71 -16.97
CA THR A 208 6.54 0.11 -16.04
C THR A 208 6.98 -0.08 -14.58
N ASN A 209 7.36 -1.29 -14.20
CA ASN A 209 7.86 -1.59 -12.85
C ASN A 209 9.33 -1.18 -12.63
N ILE A 210 10.01 -0.75 -13.68
CA ILE A 210 11.33 -0.15 -13.59
C ILE A 210 11.24 1.39 -13.57
N MET A 211 10.26 1.96 -14.25
CA MET A 211 10.07 3.42 -14.34
C MET A 211 9.98 4.08 -12.96
N ASN A 212 9.18 3.53 -12.04
CA ASN A 212 9.01 4.10 -10.71
C ASN A 212 10.28 4.04 -9.85
N PRO A 213 10.97 2.88 -9.71
CA PRO A 213 12.26 2.81 -9.02
C PRO A 213 13.32 3.77 -9.56
N VAL A 214 13.47 3.83 -10.89
CA VAL A 214 14.45 4.73 -11.52
C VAL A 214 14.07 6.19 -11.25
N LEU A 215 12.78 6.54 -11.36
CA LEU A 215 12.30 7.89 -11.06
C LEU A 215 12.56 8.26 -9.59
N ALA A 216 12.29 7.34 -8.67
CA ALA A 216 12.50 7.55 -7.23
C ALA A 216 13.98 7.75 -6.84
N GLN A 217 14.90 7.42 -7.72
CA GLN A 217 16.34 7.66 -7.54
C GLN A 217 16.81 9.00 -8.15
N GLN A 218 15.96 9.69 -8.93
CA GLN A 218 16.29 10.99 -9.53
C GLN A 218 16.17 12.13 -8.52
N ALA A 219 16.83 13.23 -8.78
CA ALA A 219 16.73 14.43 -7.94
C ALA A 219 15.33 15.07 -7.99
N THR A 220 14.64 14.93 -9.14
CA THR A 220 13.27 15.47 -9.34
C THR A 220 12.32 14.38 -9.81
N GLY A 221 11.10 14.35 -9.22
CA GLY A 221 9.98 13.57 -9.70
C GLY A 221 9.23 14.24 -10.86
N TYR A 222 7.93 13.97 -10.95
CA TYR A 222 7.07 14.60 -11.97
C TYR A 222 6.83 16.10 -11.73
N PHE A 223 7.03 16.58 -10.51
CA PHE A 223 6.80 17.97 -10.13
C PHE A 223 8.01 18.53 -9.38
N ASP A 224 8.26 19.83 -9.54
CA ASP A 224 9.19 20.57 -8.71
C ASP A 224 8.50 21.11 -7.42
N GLU A 225 9.29 21.71 -6.53
CA GLU A 225 8.79 22.25 -5.25
C GLU A 225 7.78 23.40 -5.40
N SER A 226 7.65 23.97 -6.62
CA SER A 226 6.62 24.96 -6.96
C SER A 226 5.34 24.33 -7.53
N ASP A 227 5.22 22.98 -7.45
CA ASP A 227 4.10 22.20 -8.00
C ASP A 227 3.93 22.34 -9.52
N GLN A 228 5.04 22.63 -10.23
CA GLN A 228 5.07 22.67 -11.69
C GLN A 228 5.49 21.32 -12.28
N LEU A 229 4.79 20.89 -13.33
CA LEU A 229 5.11 19.64 -14.04
C LEU A 229 6.47 19.74 -14.75
N VAL A 230 7.42 18.86 -14.43
CA VAL A 230 8.78 18.81 -14.97
C VAL A 230 9.06 17.45 -15.61
N MET A 231 8.74 17.30 -16.89
CA MET A 231 8.89 16.02 -17.59
C MET A 231 10.31 15.78 -18.12
N ASP A 232 11.04 16.81 -18.53
CA ASP A 232 12.32 16.68 -19.26
C ASP A 232 13.56 16.53 -18.33
N GLN A 233 13.37 16.20 -17.06
CA GLN A 233 14.42 15.94 -16.06
C GLN A 233 14.36 14.47 -15.58
N GLY A 234 14.05 14.24 -14.31
CA GLY A 234 13.94 12.89 -13.73
C GLY A 234 13.02 11.95 -14.50
N PRO A 235 11.81 12.37 -14.89
CA PRO A 235 10.91 11.52 -15.69
C PRO A 235 11.50 11.12 -17.04
N LYS A 236 12.24 12.01 -17.73
CA LYS A 236 12.91 11.67 -18.98
C LYS A 236 14.00 10.63 -18.77
N ALA A 237 14.85 10.80 -17.75
CA ALA A 237 15.89 9.83 -17.42
C ALA A 237 15.31 8.45 -17.09
N ALA A 238 14.22 8.41 -16.33
CA ALA A 238 13.53 7.16 -16.00
C ALA A 238 12.87 6.53 -17.24
N TRP A 239 12.28 7.34 -18.11
CA TRP A 239 11.72 6.88 -19.39
C TRP A 239 12.78 6.24 -20.29
N ASP A 240 13.92 6.89 -20.45
CA ASP A 240 15.01 6.40 -21.33
C ASP A 240 15.55 5.04 -20.85
N ILE A 241 15.75 4.88 -19.56
CA ILE A 241 16.19 3.61 -18.97
C ILE A 241 15.12 2.53 -19.18
N SER A 242 13.87 2.84 -18.87
CA SER A 242 12.77 1.86 -18.94
C SER A 242 12.47 1.42 -20.37
N THR A 243 12.44 2.35 -21.31
CA THR A 243 12.19 2.05 -22.72
C THR A 243 13.34 1.29 -23.38
N LYS A 244 14.58 1.49 -22.89
CA LYS A 244 15.73 0.70 -23.32
C LYS A 244 15.53 -0.79 -23.04
N PHE A 245 14.96 -1.17 -21.91
CA PHE A 245 14.68 -2.57 -21.58
C PHE A 245 13.64 -3.22 -22.50
N VAL A 246 12.72 -2.41 -23.04
CA VAL A 246 11.77 -2.85 -24.07
C VAL A 246 12.48 -3.06 -25.40
N THR A 247 13.28 -2.07 -25.84
CA THR A 247 14.03 -2.14 -27.13
C THR A 247 15.08 -3.24 -27.15
N ASP A 248 15.72 -3.49 -26.00
CA ASP A 248 16.70 -4.58 -25.82
C ASP A 248 16.01 -5.96 -25.57
N LYS A 249 14.65 -5.97 -25.61
CA LYS A 249 13.80 -7.18 -25.54
C LYS A 249 13.97 -8.00 -24.24
N ILE A 250 14.41 -7.37 -23.17
CA ILE A 250 14.56 -8.03 -21.87
C ILE A 250 13.28 -7.98 -21.01
N SER A 251 12.32 -7.12 -21.37
CA SER A 251 11.01 -7.01 -20.68
C SER A 251 10.01 -8.07 -21.17
N ALA A 252 9.23 -8.63 -20.24
CA ALA A 252 8.11 -9.50 -20.55
C ALA A 252 6.83 -8.74 -20.93
N GLY A 253 6.76 -7.43 -20.71
CA GLY A 253 5.62 -6.58 -21.04
C GLY A 253 4.35 -6.94 -20.29
N LEU A 254 4.48 -7.47 -19.08
CA LEU A 254 3.35 -7.92 -18.27
C LEU A 254 2.77 -6.77 -17.46
N VAL A 255 1.54 -6.40 -17.74
CA VAL A 255 0.85 -5.35 -16.97
C VAL A 255 0.64 -5.82 -15.53
N SER A 256 1.12 -5.03 -14.56
CA SER A 256 1.08 -5.34 -13.13
C SER A 256 -0.34 -5.59 -12.64
N PHE A 257 -0.47 -6.49 -11.67
CA PHE A 257 -1.72 -6.86 -11.01
C PHE A 257 -2.76 -7.52 -11.92
N THR A 258 -2.40 -7.88 -13.16
CA THR A 258 -3.27 -8.68 -14.04
C THR A 258 -3.10 -10.18 -13.78
N PRO A 259 -4.08 -11.02 -14.16
CA PRO A 259 -3.94 -12.48 -14.04
C PRO A 259 -2.71 -13.05 -14.74
N ALA A 260 -2.30 -12.47 -15.89
CA ALA A 260 -1.10 -12.88 -16.62
C ALA A 260 0.18 -12.61 -15.83
N TRP A 261 0.31 -11.41 -15.25
CA TRP A 261 1.43 -11.03 -14.40
C TRP A 261 1.49 -11.89 -13.13
N ASN A 262 0.33 -12.12 -12.50
CA ASN A 262 0.23 -12.97 -11.31
C ASN A 262 0.71 -14.41 -11.59
N ALA A 263 0.26 -15.01 -12.68
CA ALA A 263 0.68 -16.35 -13.08
C ALA A 263 2.19 -16.43 -13.42
N ALA A 264 2.78 -15.32 -13.86
CA ALA A 264 4.18 -15.28 -14.27
C ALA A 264 5.17 -15.51 -13.12
N PHE A 265 4.83 -15.12 -11.89
CA PHE A 265 5.63 -15.38 -10.69
C PHE A 265 5.87 -16.88 -10.47
N LYS A 266 4.81 -17.68 -10.60
CA LYS A 266 4.88 -19.14 -10.48
C LYS A 266 5.59 -19.76 -11.68
N ASN A 267 5.28 -19.29 -12.88
CA ASN A 267 5.72 -19.91 -14.13
C ASN A 267 7.12 -19.48 -14.57
N GLY A 268 7.79 -18.56 -13.85
CA GLY A 268 9.14 -18.11 -14.16
C GLY A 268 9.23 -17.40 -15.53
N LYS A 269 8.23 -16.59 -15.89
CA LYS A 269 8.23 -15.84 -17.16
C LYS A 269 9.20 -14.67 -17.18
N PHE A 270 9.72 -14.29 -16.01
CA PHE A 270 10.78 -13.32 -15.81
C PHE A 270 11.68 -13.76 -14.64
N ALA A 271 12.88 -13.24 -14.59
CA ALA A 271 13.89 -13.65 -13.63
C ALA A 271 14.11 -12.64 -12.49
N ALA A 272 13.81 -11.37 -12.70
CA ALA A 272 14.01 -10.30 -11.72
C ALA A 272 12.90 -9.25 -11.82
N LEU A 273 12.62 -8.56 -10.71
CA LEU A 273 11.73 -7.40 -10.68
C LEU A 273 12.14 -6.46 -9.55
N ALA A 274 11.83 -5.16 -9.71
CA ALA A 274 11.97 -4.21 -8.62
C ALA A 274 11.03 -4.58 -7.48
N CYS A 275 11.57 -4.63 -6.27
CA CYS A 275 10.93 -5.25 -5.13
C CYS A 275 10.91 -4.30 -3.93
N PRO A 276 9.89 -3.44 -3.79
CA PRO A 276 9.65 -2.76 -2.54
C PRO A 276 9.29 -3.75 -1.44
N ALA A 277 9.44 -3.35 -0.19
CA ALA A 277 9.27 -4.26 0.95
C ALA A 277 7.93 -5.01 0.94
N TRP A 278 6.82 -4.34 0.58
CA TRP A 278 5.48 -4.93 0.50
C TRP A 278 5.31 -5.99 -0.61
N MET A 279 6.18 -6.01 -1.63
CA MET A 279 6.13 -6.98 -2.72
C MET A 279 6.39 -8.42 -2.26
N GLN A 280 7.01 -8.60 -1.09
CA GLN A 280 7.30 -9.92 -0.53
C GLN A 280 6.03 -10.76 -0.34
N SER A 281 5.00 -10.21 0.30
CA SER A 281 3.74 -10.93 0.50
C SER A 281 3.03 -11.19 -0.82
N TYR A 282 3.11 -10.23 -1.75
CA TYR A 282 2.50 -10.39 -3.06
C TYR A 282 3.11 -11.57 -3.82
N ILE A 283 4.44 -11.64 -3.93
CA ILE A 283 5.16 -12.77 -4.58
C ILE A 283 4.78 -14.09 -3.91
N LYS A 284 4.83 -14.15 -2.58
CA LYS A 284 4.46 -15.36 -1.82
C LYS A 284 3.03 -15.81 -2.09
N THR A 285 2.09 -14.87 -2.19
CA THR A 285 0.68 -15.16 -2.47
C THR A 285 0.47 -15.68 -3.90
N GLN A 286 1.16 -15.09 -4.89
CA GLN A 286 1.01 -15.51 -6.30
C GLN A 286 1.78 -16.79 -6.65
N ALA A 287 2.82 -17.11 -5.89
CA ALA A 287 3.67 -18.28 -6.16
C ALA A 287 4.03 -19.05 -4.87
N PRO A 288 3.06 -19.56 -4.10
CA PRO A 288 3.34 -20.22 -2.81
C PRO A 288 4.30 -21.41 -2.94
N ASP A 289 4.29 -22.12 -4.06
CA ASP A 289 5.16 -23.28 -4.36
C ASP A 289 6.58 -22.89 -4.79
N ALA A 290 6.90 -21.58 -4.83
CA ALA A 290 8.21 -21.08 -5.21
C ALA A 290 9.07 -20.67 -3.99
N ALA A 291 8.72 -21.16 -2.79
CA ALA A 291 9.53 -20.97 -1.60
C ALA A 291 10.97 -21.44 -1.82
N GLY A 292 11.97 -20.62 -1.42
CA GLY A 292 13.38 -20.88 -1.61
C GLY A 292 13.90 -20.73 -3.07
N LYS A 293 13.02 -20.42 -4.03
CA LYS A 293 13.41 -20.09 -5.42
C LYS A 293 13.58 -18.59 -5.65
N TRP A 294 13.14 -17.77 -4.73
CA TRP A 294 13.32 -16.32 -4.74
C TRP A 294 14.39 -15.89 -3.73
N ASP A 295 15.11 -14.85 -4.07
CA ASP A 295 15.98 -14.15 -3.13
C ASP A 295 15.96 -12.63 -3.42
N ILE A 296 16.62 -11.83 -2.57
CA ILE A 296 16.57 -10.37 -2.61
C ILE A 296 17.99 -9.82 -2.62
N ALA A 297 18.32 -9.01 -3.61
CA ALA A 297 19.61 -8.35 -3.78
C ALA A 297 19.46 -6.83 -3.78
N ALA A 298 20.57 -6.11 -3.70
CA ALA A 298 20.59 -4.66 -3.84
C ALA A 298 20.00 -4.22 -5.20
N ILE A 299 19.27 -3.10 -5.21
CA ILE A 299 18.76 -2.50 -6.45
C ILE A 299 19.85 -1.71 -7.16
N PRO A 300 19.91 -1.70 -8.51
CA PRO A 300 20.80 -0.82 -9.25
C PRO A 300 20.65 0.66 -8.83
N GLY A 301 21.75 1.39 -8.72
CA GLY A 301 21.76 2.80 -8.32
C GLY A 301 21.54 3.02 -6.82
N GLY A 302 21.05 2.04 -6.08
CA GLY A 302 20.77 2.09 -4.64
C GLY A 302 19.63 3.03 -4.25
N GLY A 303 18.97 2.76 -3.14
CA GLY A 303 17.91 3.62 -2.58
C GLY A 303 16.63 3.66 -3.42
N GLY A 304 15.80 4.67 -3.11
CA GLY A 304 14.49 4.89 -3.72
C GLY A 304 13.33 4.35 -2.89
N ASN A 305 12.15 4.92 -3.12
CA ASN A 305 10.89 4.52 -2.51
C ASN A 305 9.87 4.19 -3.59
N TRP A 306 9.09 3.16 -3.40
CA TRP A 306 7.92 2.88 -4.22
C TRP A 306 6.76 2.42 -3.33
N GLY A 307 5.82 3.32 -3.14
CA GLY A 307 4.65 3.08 -2.31
C GLY A 307 4.90 3.41 -0.83
N GLY A 308 3.99 2.98 -0.04
CA GLY A 308 3.78 3.38 1.33
C GLY A 308 2.47 4.13 1.43
N SER A 309 1.78 4.00 2.55
CA SER A 309 0.41 4.44 2.65
C SER A 309 0.15 5.17 3.96
N PHE A 310 -1.08 5.63 4.12
CA PHE A 310 -1.54 6.34 5.30
C PHE A 310 -2.93 5.84 5.69
N TRP A 311 -3.17 5.66 6.97
CA TRP A 311 -4.51 5.53 7.51
C TRP A 311 -5.10 6.92 7.73
N THR A 312 -6.23 7.18 7.10
CA THR A 312 -6.93 8.47 7.18
C THR A 312 -8.36 8.26 7.68
N MET A 313 -8.94 9.33 8.27
CA MET A 313 -10.32 9.34 8.74
C MET A 313 -11.11 10.41 8.01
N PRO A 314 -11.93 10.07 7.00
CA PRO A 314 -12.88 11.03 6.43
C PRO A 314 -13.86 11.54 7.49
N LYS A 315 -14.15 12.85 7.52
CA LYS A 315 -15.13 13.43 8.47
C LYS A 315 -16.54 12.88 8.34
N GLN A 316 -16.84 12.22 7.22
CA GLN A 316 -18.12 11.55 6.98
C GLN A 316 -18.26 10.25 7.78
N GLY A 317 -17.18 9.69 8.28
CA GLY A 317 -17.19 8.52 9.17
C GLY A 317 -17.98 8.83 10.46
N THR A 318 -18.75 7.87 10.92
CA THR A 318 -19.66 8.06 12.06
C THR A 318 -19.05 7.68 13.41
N HIS A 319 -17.92 6.94 13.39
CA HIS A 319 -17.27 6.39 14.59
C HIS A 319 -15.82 6.90 14.70
N GLN A 320 -15.63 8.23 14.69
CA GLN A 320 -14.31 8.86 14.60
C GLN A 320 -13.39 8.51 15.78
N LYS A 321 -13.95 8.40 17.00
CA LYS A 321 -13.18 8.03 18.19
C LYS A 321 -12.63 6.61 18.08
N GLU A 322 -13.48 5.66 17.77
CA GLU A 322 -13.12 4.24 17.64
C GLU A 322 -12.19 4.03 16.43
N ALA A 323 -12.41 4.77 15.36
CA ALA A 323 -11.53 4.78 14.18
C ALA A 323 -10.12 5.26 14.56
N TYR A 324 -10.00 6.35 15.32
CA TYR A 324 -8.73 6.85 15.79
C TYR A 324 -8.01 5.84 16.71
N GLU A 325 -8.72 5.24 17.67
CA GLU A 325 -8.14 4.22 18.56
C GLU A 325 -7.66 2.99 17.78
N PHE A 326 -8.40 2.57 16.76
CA PHE A 326 -7.97 1.46 15.90
C PHE A 326 -6.73 1.82 15.07
N ILE A 327 -6.67 3.03 14.48
CA ILE A 327 -5.49 3.50 13.74
C ILE A 327 -4.27 3.58 14.68
N LYS A 328 -4.43 4.13 15.88
CA LYS A 328 -3.36 4.18 16.89
C LYS A 328 -2.79 2.79 17.18
N TRP A 329 -3.69 1.83 17.39
CA TRP A 329 -3.28 0.46 17.64
C TRP A 329 -2.56 -0.16 16.43
N LEU A 330 -3.02 0.10 15.20
CA LEU A 330 -2.36 -0.39 13.97
C LEU A 330 -0.95 0.18 13.77
N VAL A 331 -0.70 1.43 14.17
CA VAL A 331 0.61 2.08 14.03
C VAL A 331 1.50 1.92 15.26
N ASP A 332 1.05 1.21 16.29
CA ASP A 332 1.90 0.87 17.42
C ASP A 332 3.04 -0.06 17.00
N PRO A 333 4.26 0.09 17.53
CA PRO A 333 5.42 -0.72 17.15
C PRO A 333 5.21 -2.23 17.20
N ALA A 334 4.39 -2.74 18.11
CA ALA A 334 4.13 -4.18 18.20
C ALA A 334 3.34 -4.68 16.98
N GLN A 335 2.27 -3.96 16.58
CA GLN A 335 1.48 -4.29 15.40
C GLN A 335 2.27 -4.05 14.11
N GLN A 336 3.05 -2.99 14.05
CA GLN A 336 3.92 -2.70 12.91
C GLN A 336 4.98 -3.80 12.70
N LEU A 337 5.53 -4.36 13.76
CA LEU A 337 6.43 -5.52 13.70
C LEU A 337 5.70 -6.78 13.20
N ASP A 338 4.48 -7.04 13.70
CA ASP A 338 3.64 -8.15 13.24
C ASP A 338 3.31 -8.02 11.74
N ILE A 339 2.97 -6.80 11.29
CA ILE A 339 2.70 -6.48 9.88
C ILE A 339 3.96 -6.77 9.04
N PHE A 340 5.13 -6.25 9.45
CA PHE A 340 6.37 -6.49 8.70
C PHE A 340 6.69 -7.98 8.58
N LYS A 341 6.59 -8.75 9.67
CA LYS A 341 6.88 -10.18 9.67
C LYS A 341 5.89 -11.00 8.84
N SER A 342 4.63 -10.59 8.79
CA SER A 342 3.58 -11.34 8.08
C SER A 342 3.47 -10.98 6.61
N VAL A 343 3.48 -9.67 6.28
CA VAL A 343 3.21 -9.18 4.92
C VAL A 343 4.34 -8.34 4.32
N GLY A 344 5.39 -8.02 5.08
CA GLY A 344 6.59 -7.35 4.58
C GLY A 344 6.52 -5.83 4.53
N ASN A 345 5.41 -5.20 4.93
CA ASN A 345 5.28 -3.74 4.92
C ASN A 345 6.23 -3.12 5.95
N LEU A 346 7.24 -2.38 5.48
CA LEU A 346 8.25 -1.80 6.36
C LEU A 346 7.67 -0.60 7.12
N PRO A 347 7.74 -0.58 8.47
CA PRO A 347 7.22 0.55 9.24
C PRO A 347 7.78 1.90 8.80
N SER A 348 6.93 2.93 8.75
CA SER A 348 7.35 4.32 8.45
C SER A 348 7.94 5.06 9.67
N GLN A 349 8.13 4.36 10.79
CA GLN A 349 8.67 4.86 12.05
C GLN A 349 10.15 4.47 12.20
N PRO A 350 11.11 5.39 12.00
CA PRO A 350 12.54 5.08 11.99
C PRO A 350 13.07 4.59 13.34
N GLY A 351 12.39 4.89 14.45
CA GLY A 351 12.73 4.34 15.77
C GLY A 351 12.74 2.82 15.81
N MET A 352 11.99 2.16 14.95
CA MET A 352 11.96 0.71 14.82
C MET A 352 13.17 0.13 14.05
N TYR A 353 13.91 0.94 13.29
CA TYR A 353 15.00 0.46 12.43
C TYR A 353 16.27 0.07 13.21
N THR A 354 16.25 0.20 14.52
CA THR A 354 17.29 -0.29 15.43
C THR A 354 16.80 -1.46 16.30
N ASP A 355 15.52 -1.84 16.19
CA ASP A 355 14.96 -2.96 16.93
C ASP A 355 15.53 -4.29 16.38
N PRO A 356 16.19 -5.11 17.20
CA PRO A 356 16.71 -6.41 16.79
C PRO A 356 15.62 -7.37 16.26
N ALA A 357 14.37 -7.24 16.75
CA ALA A 357 13.26 -8.07 16.30
C ALA A 357 12.82 -7.74 14.87
N LEU A 358 13.06 -6.51 14.40
CA LEU A 358 12.88 -6.07 13.03
C LEU A 358 14.13 -6.35 12.19
N THR A 359 15.27 -5.79 12.58
CA THR A 359 16.53 -5.82 11.79
C THR A 359 17.09 -7.24 11.64
N GLY A 360 16.89 -8.11 12.63
CA GLY A 360 17.29 -9.52 12.60
C GLY A 360 16.33 -10.45 11.88
N PHE A 361 15.17 -9.94 11.41
CA PHE A 361 14.18 -10.80 10.78
C PHE A 361 14.63 -11.27 9.39
N THR A 362 14.54 -12.59 9.18
CA THR A 362 14.82 -13.24 7.89
C THR A 362 13.54 -13.82 7.31
N ASN A 363 13.44 -13.89 5.96
CA ASN A 363 12.29 -14.46 5.29
C ASN A 363 12.65 -15.78 4.61
N ALA A 364 12.14 -16.89 5.16
CA ALA A 364 12.42 -18.24 4.67
C ALA A 364 11.95 -18.46 3.22
N TYR A 365 10.86 -17.79 2.80
CA TYR A 365 10.38 -17.86 1.42
C TYR A 365 11.42 -17.32 0.43
N PHE A 366 12.18 -16.29 0.82
CA PHE A 366 13.24 -15.65 0.03
C PHE A 366 14.64 -16.18 0.44
N SER A 367 14.83 -17.49 0.45
CA SER A 367 16.13 -18.12 0.73
C SER A 367 16.77 -17.61 2.04
N ASN A 368 15.95 -17.38 3.07
CA ASN A 368 16.36 -16.79 4.35
C ASN A 368 17.03 -15.42 4.19
N ALA A 369 16.59 -14.61 3.20
CA ALA A 369 17.08 -13.23 3.06
C ALA A 369 16.91 -12.46 4.37
N PRO A 370 17.91 -11.67 4.80
CA PRO A 370 17.82 -10.82 5.99
C PRO A 370 17.01 -9.55 5.67
N VAL A 371 15.70 -9.75 5.41
CA VAL A 371 14.81 -8.71 4.90
C VAL A 371 14.67 -7.53 5.86
N GLY A 372 14.76 -7.79 7.17
CA GLY A 372 14.79 -6.73 8.17
C GLY A 372 15.93 -5.76 7.94
N LYS A 373 17.15 -6.29 7.74
CA LYS A 373 18.34 -5.47 7.44
C LYS A 373 18.25 -4.82 6.06
N ILE A 374 17.90 -5.57 5.02
CA ILE A 374 17.84 -5.07 3.63
C ILE A 374 16.92 -3.86 3.54
N PHE A 375 15.69 -3.96 4.03
CA PHE A 375 14.71 -2.90 3.87
C PHE A 375 14.88 -1.74 4.86
N THR A 376 15.37 -1.98 6.07
CA THR A 376 15.74 -0.86 6.98
C THR A 376 16.93 -0.07 6.46
N ASP A 377 17.92 -0.71 5.87
CA ASP A 377 19.04 -0.01 5.23
C ASP A 377 18.58 0.76 3.98
N ALA A 378 17.69 0.18 3.16
CA ALA A 378 17.09 0.89 2.03
C ALA A 378 16.33 2.16 2.48
N ALA A 379 15.54 2.07 3.55
CA ALA A 379 14.79 3.20 4.10
C ALA A 379 15.69 4.31 4.69
N LYS A 380 16.79 3.94 5.35
CA LYS A 380 17.78 4.90 5.89
C LYS A 380 18.50 5.69 4.78
N ASN A 381 18.70 5.07 3.63
CA ASN A 381 19.39 5.64 2.47
C ASN A 381 18.45 6.31 1.45
N LEU A 382 17.16 6.32 1.73
CA LEU A 382 16.14 6.90 0.88
C LEU A 382 16.29 8.43 0.82
N LYS A 383 16.27 8.96 -0.41
CA LYS A 383 16.19 10.40 -0.66
C LYS A 383 14.76 10.74 -1.06
N PRO A 384 14.00 11.46 -0.22
CA PRO A 384 12.63 11.81 -0.55
C PRO A 384 12.58 12.76 -1.74
N GLN A 385 11.61 12.54 -2.63
CA GLN A 385 11.29 13.47 -3.71
C GLN A 385 10.09 14.32 -3.35
N TYR A 386 10.01 15.52 -3.93
CA TYR A 386 8.78 16.31 -3.86
C TYR A 386 7.66 15.59 -4.64
N LEU A 387 6.51 15.41 -3.98
CA LEU A 387 5.30 14.89 -4.59
C LEU A 387 4.31 16.04 -4.81
N GLY A 388 4.03 16.35 -6.07
CA GLY A 388 3.00 17.33 -6.44
C GLY A 388 1.58 16.77 -6.30
N LYS A 389 0.60 17.66 -6.25
CA LYS A 389 -0.83 17.32 -6.06
C LYS A 389 -1.37 16.31 -7.08
N LYS A 390 -0.77 16.25 -8.25
CA LYS A 390 -1.17 15.38 -9.37
C LYS A 390 -0.16 14.28 -9.69
N SER A 391 0.79 13.99 -8.79
CA SER A 391 1.81 12.96 -9.03
C SER A 391 1.22 11.59 -9.34
N GLY A 392 0.21 11.14 -8.61
CA GLY A 392 -0.47 9.87 -8.88
C GLY A 392 -1.15 9.82 -10.25
N PRO A 393 -2.07 10.73 -10.58
CA PRO A 393 -2.68 10.81 -11.91
C PRO A 393 -1.68 10.93 -13.06
N VAL A 394 -0.61 11.72 -12.90
CA VAL A 394 0.45 11.87 -13.92
C VAL A 394 1.21 10.55 -14.09
N ARG A 395 1.60 9.89 -13.00
CA ARG A 395 2.24 8.58 -13.04
C ARG A 395 1.41 7.58 -13.85
N VAL A 396 0.14 7.42 -13.52
CA VAL A 396 -0.79 6.51 -14.22
C VAL A 396 -0.86 6.83 -15.72
N ALA A 397 -0.89 8.10 -16.09
CA ALA A 397 -0.94 8.54 -17.48
C ALA A 397 0.35 8.18 -18.25
N VAL A 398 1.52 8.37 -17.64
CA VAL A 398 2.82 8.01 -18.24
C VAL A 398 2.98 6.49 -18.37
N GLU A 399 2.62 5.74 -17.33
CA GLU A 399 2.67 4.27 -17.33
C GLU A 399 1.76 3.66 -18.41
N ALA A 400 0.60 4.28 -18.68
CA ALA A 400 -0.29 3.84 -19.76
C ALA A 400 0.37 3.96 -21.14
N VAL A 401 1.18 4.99 -21.38
CA VAL A 401 1.92 5.14 -22.64
C VAL A 401 3.09 4.16 -22.70
N LEU A 402 3.81 3.94 -21.59
CA LEU A 402 4.87 2.94 -21.54
C LEU A 402 4.31 1.53 -21.80
N THR A 403 3.10 1.23 -21.31
CA THR A 403 2.38 -0.01 -21.63
C THR A 403 2.09 -0.14 -23.13
N LYS A 404 1.74 0.95 -23.84
CA LYS A 404 1.57 0.91 -25.30
C LYS A 404 2.89 0.59 -25.99
N LEU A 405 4.01 1.10 -25.49
CA LEU A 405 5.33 0.79 -26.01
C LEU A 405 5.68 -0.69 -25.83
N GLU A 406 5.42 -1.26 -24.67
CA GLU A 406 5.55 -2.69 -24.40
C GLU A 406 4.74 -3.56 -25.36
N GLN A 407 3.59 -3.06 -25.81
CA GLN A 407 2.72 -3.70 -26.78
C GLN A 407 3.10 -3.44 -28.25
N GLY A 408 4.20 -2.72 -28.49
CA GLY A 408 4.66 -2.37 -29.84
C GLY A 408 3.75 -1.35 -30.57
N LYS A 409 2.91 -0.62 -29.85
CA LYS A 409 1.95 0.36 -30.41
C LYS A 409 2.52 1.77 -30.57
N THR A 410 3.71 2.01 -30.05
CA THR A 410 4.46 3.27 -30.16
C THR A 410 5.96 3.00 -30.12
N THR A 411 6.78 4.00 -30.45
CA THR A 411 8.25 3.96 -30.33
C THR A 411 8.67 4.75 -29.09
N PRO A 412 9.93 4.62 -28.60
CA PRO A 412 10.41 5.41 -27.45
C PRO A 412 10.21 6.92 -27.62
N ASP A 413 10.54 7.50 -28.78
CA ASP A 413 10.45 8.96 -29.03
C ASP A 413 9.00 9.43 -29.20
N ALA A 414 8.20 8.73 -30.01
CA ALA A 414 6.79 9.04 -30.18
C ALA A 414 6.02 8.83 -28.85
N GLY A 415 6.34 7.76 -28.13
CA GLY A 415 5.79 7.50 -26.81
C GLY A 415 6.17 8.56 -25.78
N TRP A 416 7.40 9.10 -25.83
CA TRP A 416 7.76 10.21 -24.94
C TRP A 416 6.93 11.47 -25.19
N THR A 417 6.71 11.81 -26.46
CA THR A 417 5.82 12.93 -26.82
C THR A 417 4.40 12.70 -26.30
N GLU A 418 3.86 11.49 -26.52
CA GLU A 418 2.55 11.11 -26.01
C GLU A 418 2.48 11.13 -24.47
N ALA A 419 3.54 10.68 -23.78
CA ALA A 419 3.64 10.67 -22.33
C ALA A 419 3.62 12.10 -21.75
N LYS A 420 4.33 13.05 -22.37
CA LYS A 420 4.28 14.47 -21.98
C LYS A 420 2.88 15.06 -22.13
N ASP A 421 2.22 14.78 -23.24
CA ASP A 421 0.84 15.26 -23.49
C ASP A 421 -0.16 14.64 -22.50
N ALA A 422 -0.01 13.35 -22.19
CA ALA A 422 -0.86 12.65 -21.25
C ALA A 422 -0.63 13.17 -19.81
N ALA A 423 0.63 13.41 -19.44
CA ALA A 423 1.00 14.00 -18.15
C ALA A 423 0.42 15.41 -17.98
N ALA A 424 0.56 16.28 -18.99
CA ALA A 424 0.01 17.62 -18.98
C ALA A 424 -1.51 17.62 -18.82
N LYS A 425 -2.22 16.74 -19.53
CA LYS A 425 -3.67 16.57 -19.39
C LYS A 425 -4.09 16.05 -18.01
N ALA A 426 -3.28 15.16 -17.40
CA ALA A 426 -3.54 14.62 -16.09
C ALA A 426 -3.28 15.66 -14.99
N ALA A 427 -2.25 16.50 -15.15
CA ALA A 427 -1.93 17.58 -14.23
C ALA A 427 -2.97 18.72 -14.23
N ALA A 428 -3.65 18.94 -15.37
CA ALA A 428 -4.65 20.00 -15.52
C ALA A 428 -6.05 19.66 -14.97
N LYS A 429 -6.33 18.41 -14.68
CA LYS A 429 -7.61 17.93 -14.10
C LYS A 429 -7.59 18.01 -12.58
#